data_c4594bf67fce17db483c548edf0baf84
#
_entry.id   c4594bf67fce17db483c548edf0baf84
#
_cell.length_a   1.000
_cell.length_b   1.000
_cell.length_c   1.000
_cell.angle_alpha   90.00
_cell.angle_beta   90.00
_cell.angle_gamma   90.00
#
_symmetry.space_group_name_H-M   'P 1'
#
loop_
_entity.id
_entity.type
_entity.pdbx_description
1 polymer ?
#
loop_
_entity_poly.entity_id
_entity_poly.type
_entity_poly.pdbx_seq_one_letter_code
_entity_poly.pdbx_strand_id
1 'polypeptide(L)'
;TTDFSPSHLVIGSAPQGGTLESKELIEIKHAIDSGCNIISGMHFLLNDDIELVKRAKDNCVTLTDLRKPPFPPKFPKGTWKDRRFPVILIVGSDCDTGKMTVAWEITESLKKKNKNVKFVGTGQTGILLSGGGVPIDAVVSDFMAGEIEYCLDRLPKDTDLAIVEGQGALNNMFYSGVTLGLLHGCMPDFLILTHEPGRTIDSADHPIPDLGALMDM
;
A
#
# COMPACT_ATOMS: atom_id res chain seq x y z
N THR A 1 -31.56 -9.63 8.89
CA THR A 1 -32.36 -8.72 8.06
C THR A 1 -32.16 -7.32 8.57
N THR A 2 -31.25 -6.63 8.01
CA THR A 2 -30.93 -5.27 8.42
C THR A 2 -31.43 -4.34 7.32
N ASP A 3 -32.13 -3.29 7.73
CA ASP A 3 -32.59 -2.18 6.88
C ASP A 3 -31.42 -1.33 6.31
N PHE A 4 -30.24 -1.95 6.16
CA PHE A 4 -29.09 -1.33 5.55
C PHE A 4 -29.02 -1.72 4.07
N SER A 5 -29.02 -0.69 3.20
CA SER A 5 -28.71 -0.84 1.78
C SER A 5 -27.31 -0.26 1.55
N PRO A 6 -26.25 -1.04 1.77
CA PRO A 6 -24.88 -0.57 1.60
C PRO A 6 -24.61 -0.24 0.12
N SER A 7 -23.97 0.88 -0.13
CA SER A 7 -23.57 1.28 -1.48
C SER A 7 -22.24 0.63 -1.94
N HIS A 8 -21.44 0.18 -0.99
CA HIS A 8 -20.12 -0.40 -1.25
C HIS A 8 -19.84 -1.58 -0.33
N LEU A 9 -19.20 -2.62 -0.87
CA LEU A 9 -18.51 -3.66 -0.14
C LEU A 9 -17.01 -3.41 -0.24
N VAL A 10 -16.32 -3.26 0.91
CA VAL A 10 -14.87 -3.18 0.97
C VAL A 10 -14.31 -4.52 1.42
N ILE A 11 -13.48 -5.13 0.59
CA ILE A 11 -12.81 -6.41 0.90
C ILE A 11 -11.47 -6.07 1.56
N GLY A 12 -11.43 -6.22 2.89
CA GLY A 12 -10.25 -5.94 3.72
C GLY A 12 -9.32 -7.15 3.90
N SER A 13 -9.76 -8.35 3.51
CA SER A 13 -8.91 -9.54 3.55
C SER A 13 -7.86 -9.51 2.44
N ALA A 14 -6.67 -10.00 2.75
CA ALA A 14 -5.60 -10.19 1.78
C ALA A 14 -4.90 -11.54 2.10
N PRO A 15 -5.53 -12.68 1.76
CA PRO A 15 -4.99 -13.98 2.08
C PRO A 15 -3.61 -14.18 1.46
N GLN A 16 -2.72 -14.86 2.18
CA GLN A 16 -1.41 -15.24 1.67
C GLN A 16 -1.56 -16.08 0.39
N GLY A 17 -0.69 -15.83 -0.59
CA GLY A 17 -0.78 -16.51 -1.89
C GLY A 17 -1.79 -15.90 -2.87
N GLY A 18 -2.56 -14.89 -2.45
CA GLY A 18 -3.43 -14.11 -3.34
C GLY A 18 -4.62 -14.88 -3.92
N THR A 19 -4.95 -16.06 -3.37
CA THR A 19 -6.06 -16.89 -3.86
C THR A 19 -7.38 -16.45 -3.27
N LEU A 20 -8.41 -16.39 -4.10
CA LEU A 20 -9.78 -16.14 -3.67
C LEU A 20 -10.47 -17.46 -3.35
N GLU A 21 -11.01 -17.60 -2.14
CA GLU A 21 -11.79 -18.79 -1.77
C GLU A 21 -13.17 -18.76 -2.41
N SER A 22 -13.73 -19.96 -2.65
CA SER A 22 -15.06 -20.09 -3.26
C SER A 22 -16.16 -19.39 -2.45
N LYS A 23 -16.02 -19.34 -1.12
CA LYS A 23 -16.96 -18.66 -0.24
C LYS A 23 -16.90 -17.13 -0.44
N GLU A 24 -15.72 -16.56 -0.50
CA GLU A 24 -15.53 -15.12 -0.75
C GLU A 24 -16.09 -14.73 -2.12
N LEU A 25 -15.87 -15.56 -3.13
CA LEU A 25 -16.42 -15.33 -4.47
C LEU A 25 -17.96 -15.31 -4.47
N ILE A 26 -18.61 -16.17 -3.68
CA ILE A 26 -20.07 -16.19 -3.54
C ILE A 26 -20.55 -14.87 -2.90
N GLU A 27 -19.88 -14.41 -1.83
CA GLU A 27 -20.24 -13.16 -1.16
C GLU A 27 -20.07 -11.95 -2.08
N ILE A 28 -18.99 -11.91 -2.87
CA ILE A 28 -18.75 -10.85 -3.86
C ILE A 28 -19.87 -10.84 -4.90
N LYS A 29 -20.23 -12.00 -5.46
CA LYS A 29 -21.32 -12.11 -6.44
C LYS A 29 -22.66 -11.65 -5.86
N HIS A 30 -22.95 -12.02 -4.60
CA HIS A 30 -24.17 -11.60 -3.92
C HIS A 30 -24.20 -10.08 -3.67
N ALA A 31 -23.08 -9.48 -3.30
CA ALA A 31 -22.98 -8.03 -3.14
C ALA A 31 -23.20 -7.28 -4.45
N ILE A 32 -22.62 -7.78 -5.56
CA ILE A 32 -22.86 -7.22 -6.91
C ILE A 32 -24.34 -7.28 -7.27
N ASP A 33 -24.99 -8.44 -7.07
CA ASP A 33 -26.41 -8.61 -7.35
C ASP A 33 -27.32 -7.72 -6.49
N SER A 34 -26.84 -7.36 -5.31
CA SER A 34 -27.51 -6.42 -4.39
C SER A 34 -27.25 -4.93 -4.71
N GLY A 35 -26.55 -4.63 -5.80
CA GLY A 35 -26.26 -3.26 -6.23
C GLY A 35 -25.10 -2.59 -5.49
N CYS A 36 -24.23 -3.36 -4.82
CA CYS A 36 -23.05 -2.81 -4.15
C CYS A 36 -21.87 -2.68 -5.11
N ASN A 37 -21.22 -1.52 -5.13
CA ASN A 37 -19.89 -1.37 -5.70
C ASN A 37 -18.87 -2.17 -4.87
N ILE A 38 -17.86 -2.74 -5.52
CA ILE A 38 -16.85 -3.53 -4.83
C ILE A 38 -15.51 -2.81 -4.85
N ILE A 39 -14.87 -2.70 -3.68
CA ILE A 39 -13.51 -2.19 -3.52
C ILE A 39 -12.68 -3.35 -2.96
N SER A 40 -11.69 -3.81 -3.71
CA SER A 40 -10.85 -4.96 -3.36
C SER A 40 -9.41 -4.54 -3.10
N GLY A 41 -8.86 -4.98 -1.97
CA GLY A 41 -7.45 -4.93 -1.63
C GLY A 41 -6.69 -6.24 -1.87
N MET A 42 -7.32 -7.23 -2.51
CA MET A 42 -6.73 -8.54 -2.77
C MET A 42 -5.73 -8.50 -3.93
N HIS A 43 -4.85 -9.52 -3.99
CA HIS A 43 -4.00 -9.76 -5.17
C HIS A 43 -4.78 -10.32 -6.36
N PHE A 44 -5.91 -10.99 -6.09
CA PHE A 44 -6.85 -11.38 -7.14
C PHE A 44 -7.56 -10.12 -7.67
N LEU A 45 -7.35 -9.81 -8.93
CA LEU A 45 -7.96 -8.64 -9.57
C LEU A 45 -9.36 -9.01 -10.07
N LEU A 46 -10.39 -8.37 -9.49
CA LEU A 46 -11.79 -8.61 -9.86
C LEU A 46 -12.07 -8.26 -11.32
N ASN A 47 -11.38 -7.24 -11.83
CA ASN A 47 -11.51 -6.80 -13.22
C ASN A 47 -10.88 -7.74 -14.25
N ASP A 48 -10.11 -8.74 -13.83
CA ASP A 48 -9.55 -9.77 -14.71
C ASP A 48 -10.49 -11.00 -14.83
N ASP A 49 -11.53 -11.09 -13.98
CA ASP A 49 -12.55 -12.12 -14.02
C ASP A 49 -13.72 -11.68 -14.93
N ILE A 50 -13.88 -12.37 -16.06
CA ILE A 50 -14.88 -12.04 -17.08
C ILE A 50 -16.32 -12.17 -16.54
N GLU A 51 -16.58 -13.14 -15.66
CA GLU A 51 -17.91 -13.35 -15.05
C GLU A 51 -18.24 -12.18 -14.11
N LEU A 52 -17.31 -11.79 -13.24
CA LEU A 52 -17.50 -10.67 -12.31
C LEU A 52 -17.70 -9.35 -13.06
N VAL A 53 -16.88 -9.09 -14.07
CA VAL A 53 -17.01 -7.87 -14.91
C VAL A 53 -18.37 -7.80 -15.61
N LYS A 54 -18.81 -8.93 -16.19
CA LYS A 54 -20.13 -8.99 -16.82
C LYS A 54 -21.25 -8.75 -15.80
N ARG A 55 -21.19 -9.44 -14.66
CA ARG A 55 -22.18 -9.30 -13.58
C ARG A 55 -22.25 -7.87 -13.02
N ALA A 56 -21.11 -7.24 -12.82
CA ALA A 56 -21.03 -5.85 -12.38
C ALA A 56 -21.68 -4.89 -13.39
N LYS A 57 -21.40 -5.09 -14.68
CA LYS A 57 -22.00 -4.29 -15.75
C LYS A 57 -23.54 -4.47 -15.80
N ASP A 58 -24.02 -5.71 -15.70
CA ASP A 58 -25.46 -6.02 -15.74
C ASP A 58 -26.21 -5.40 -14.54
N ASN A 59 -25.55 -5.22 -13.40
CA ASN A 59 -26.10 -4.59 -12.18
C ASN A 59 -25.73 -3.11 -12.01
N CYS A 60 -25.07 -2.48 -13.00
CA CYS A 60 -24.65 -1.07 -12.95
C CYS A 60 -23.76 -0.72 -11.74
N VAL A 61 -22.90 -1.65 -11.27
CA VAL A 61 -21.96 -1.45 -10.19
C VAL A 61 -20.52 -1.43 -10.71
N THR A 62 -19.61 -0.85 -9.92
CA THR A 62 -18.18 -0.75 -10.24
C THR A 62 -17.36 -1.75 -9.45
N LEU A 63 -16.29 -2.27 -10.08
CA LEU A 63 -15.25 -3.06 -9.43
C LEU A 63 -13.98 -2.21 -9.36
N THR A 64 -13.44 -2.02 -8.17
CA THR A 64 -12.22 -1.25 -7.93
C THR A 64 -11.15 -2.14 -7.32
N ASP A 65 -10.08 -2.39 -8.07
CA ASP A 65 -8.92 -3.15 -7.60
C ASP A 65 -7.82 -2.19 -7.14
N LEU A 66 -7.65 -2.06 -5.82
CA LEU A 66 -6.64 -1.19 -5.22
C LEU A 66 -5.21 -1.65 -5.49
N ARG A 67 -5.02 -2.95 -5.77
CA ARG A 67 -3.71 -3.55 -6.09
C ARG A 67 -3.42 -3.66 -7.58
N LYS A 68 -4.25 -3.05 -8.43
CA LYS A 68 -3.96 -3.03 -9.87
C LYS A 68 -2.77 -2.11 -10.14
N PRO A 69 -1.62 -2.65 -10.61
CA PRO A 69 -0.45 -1.82 -10.86
C PRO A 69 -0.69 -0.85 -12.04
N PRO A 70 -0.04 0.32 -12.03
CA PRO A 70 -0.13 1.26 -13.14
C PRO A 70 0.40 0.67 -14.45
N PHE A 71 -0.19 1.10 -15.57
CA PHE A 71 0.28 0.71 -16.91
C PHE A 71 0.24 1.92 -17.86
N PRO A 72 1.26 2.15 -18.71
CA PRO A 72 2.54 1.43 -18.75
C PRO A 72 3.42 1.73 -17.52
N PRO A 73 4.23 0.74 -17.08
CA PRO A 73 5.08 0.91 -15.91
C PRO A 73 6.16 1.96 -16.13
N LYS A 74 6.61 2.60 -15.04
CA LYS A 74 7.62 3.65 -15.06
C LYS A 74 8.99 3.12 -14.69
N PHE A 75 10.00 3.54 -15.45
CA PHE A 75 11.40 3.25 -15.15
C PHE A 75 12.01 4.43 -14.36
N PRO A 76 12.88 4.18 -13.38
CA PRO A 76 13.48 5.24 -12.56
C PRO A 76 14.38 6.15 -13.42
N LYS A 77 14.33 7.46 -13.14
CA LYS A 77 15.08 8.50 -13.87
C LYS A 77 16.07 9.25 -12.98
N GLY A 78 16.03 9.07 -11.69
CA GLY A 78 16.87 9.77 -10.71
C GLY A 78 16.45 11.22 -10.47
N THR A 79 15.15 11.52 -10.60
CA THR A 79 14.57 12.87 -10.44
C THR A 79 14.63 13.36 -9.00
N TRP A 80 14.85 12.47 -8.03
CA TRP A 80 15.01 12.81 -6.62
C TRP A 80 16.08 13.89 -6.36
N LYS A 81 17.06 14.03 -7.25
CA LYS A 81 18.13 15.05 -7.16
C LYS A 81 17.61 16.48 -7.27
N ASP A 82 16.48 16.67 -7.97
CA ASP A 82 15.86 17.97 -8.20
C ASP A 82 14.62 18.19 -7.33
N ARG A 83 14.33 17.25 -6.44
CA ARG A 83 13.17 17.28 -5.53
C ARG A 83 13.32 18.45 -4.53
N ARG A 84 12.21 19.19 -4.31
CA ARG A 84 12.18 20.41 -3.53
C ARG A 84 11.64 20.24 -2.10
N PHE A 85 11.17 19.07 -1.75
CA PHE A 85 10.63 18.74 -0.44
C PHE A 85 11.32 17.48 0.11
N PRO A 86 11.51 17.38 1.43
CA PRO A 86 12.04 16.17 2.04
C PRO A 86 11.04 15.02 1.96
N VAL A 87 11.56 13.81 2.00
CA VAL A 87 10.80 12.56 2.05
C VAL A 87 11.16 11.77 3.30
N ILE A 88 10.14 11.35 4.02
CA ILE A 88 10.26 10.38 5.11
C ILE A 88 9.71 9.06 4.60
N LEU A 89 10.51 8.00 4.68
CA LEU A 89 10.04 6.64 4.47
C LEU A 89 9.85 5.95 5.83
N ILE A 90 8.67 5.40 6.05
CA ILE A 90 8.42 4.57 7.22
C ILE A 90 8.88 3.16 6.91
N VAL A 91 9.82 2.64 7.66
CA VAL A 91 10.32 1.26 7.54
C VAL A 91 9.96 0.45 8.77
N GLY A 92 10.02 -0.86 8.70
CA GLY A 92 9.68 -1.73 9.82
C GLY A 92 10.73 -2.80 10.07
N SER A 93 10.88 -3.20 11.33
CA SER A 93 11.67 -4.38 11.70
C SER A 93 11.03 -5.68 11.21
N ASP A 94 9.73 -5.65 10.89
CA ASP A 94 8.98 -6.76 10.33
C ASP A 94 7.70 -6.28 9.65
N CYS A 95 6.93 -7.21 9.05
CA CYS A 95 5.55 -6.98 8.67
C CYS A 95 4.69 -6.65 9.90
N ASP A 96 3.55 -6.00 9.68
CA ASP A 96 2.54 -5.69 10.71
C ASP A 96 3.05 -4.91 11.94
N THR A 97 4.17 -4.22 11.84
CA THR A 97 4.71 -3.34 12.89
C THR A 97 4.08 -1.94 12.93
N GLY A 98 3.01 -1.72 12.15
CA GLY A 98 2.25 -0.47 12.16
C GLY A 98 2.78 0.61 11.22
N LYS A 99 3.56 0.27 10.18
CA LYS A 99 4.13 1.23 9.21
C LYS A 99 3.09 2.17 8.62
N MET A 100 1.98 1.62 8.10
CA MET A 100 0.90 2.42 7.51
C MET A 100 0.26 3.36 8.54
N THR A 101 -0.05 2.84 9.72
CA THR A 101 -0.67 3.63 10.80
C THR A 101 0.23 4.79 11.24
N VAL A 102 1.53 4.52 11.45
CA VAL A 102 2.49 5.56 11.82
C VAL A 102 2.62 6.62 10.72
N ALA A 103 2.73 6.20 9.46
CA ALA A 103 2.78 7.13 8.33
C ALA A 103 1.54 8.03 8.27
N TRP A 104 0.35 7.44 8.45
CA TRP A 104 -0.90 8.16 8.45
C TRP A 104 -1.03 9.14 9.62
N GLU A 105 -0.77 8.69 10.85
CA GLU A 105 -0.87 9.51 12.05
C GLU A 105 0.10 10.70 12.05
N ILE A 106 1.33 10.51 11.59
CA ILE A 106 2.28 11.62 11.42
C ILE A 106 1.77 12.61 10.38
N THR A 107 1.27 12.12 9.25
CA THR A 107 0.71 12.97 8.19
C THR A 107 -0.44 13.82 8.73
N GLU A 108 -1.41 13.21 9.39
CA GLU A 108 -2.58 13.92 9.93
C GLU A 108 -2.18 14.89 11.07
N SER A 109 -1.23 14.50 11.91
CA SER A 109 -0.73 15.39 12.97
C SER A 109 -0.05 16.65 12.40
N LEU A 110 0.71 16.51 11.33
CA LEU A 110 1.39 17.63 10.68
C LEU A 110 0.42 18.52 9.89
N LYS A 111 -0.58 17.93 9.24
CA LYS A 111 -1.67 18.69 8.59
C LYS A 111 -2.42 19.58 9.60
N LYS A 112 -2.71 19.05 10.81
CA LYS A 112 -3.32 19.84 11.90
C LYS A 112 -2.45 21.02 12.33
N LYS A 113 -1.15 21.00 12.05
CA LYS A 113 -0.21 22.12 12.29
C LYS A 113 -0.02 23.03 11.06
N ASN A 114 -0.96 22.99 10.12
CA ASN A 114 -0.96 23.76 8.88
C ASN A 114 0.26 23.51 7.98
N LYS A 115 0.80 22.28 7.98
CA LYS A 115 1.84 21.84 7.04
C LYS A 115 1.19 21.16 5.84
N ASN A 116 1.66 21.48 4.64
CA ASN A 116 1.21 20.81 3.42
C ASN A 116 1.94 19.47 3.21
N VAL A 117 1.55 18.49 4.03
CA VAL A 117 2.14 17.15 4.00
C VAL A 117 1.34 16.25 3.08
N LYS A 118 2.04 15.47 2.28
CA LYS A 118 1.45 14.48 1.38
C LYS A 118 1.78 13.07 1.87
N PHE A 119 0.75 12.26 2.01
CA PHE A 119 0.89 10.83 2.25
C PHE A 119 0.94 10.11 0.90
N VAL A 120 1.88 9.19 0.75
CA VAL A 120 2.02 8.33 -0.43
C VAL A 120 1.73 6.91 -0.01
N GLY A 121 0.54 6.41 -0.37
CA GLY A 121 0.11 5.04 -0.11
C GLY A 121 0.87 4.07 -1.02
N THR A 122 1.37 2.99 -0.45
CA THR A 122 2.08 1.93 -1.18
C THR A 122 1.43 0.56 -1.03
N GLY A 123 0.50 0.43 -0.09
CA GLY A 123 -0.36 -0.72 0.13
C GLY A 123 -1.83 -0.36 -0.05
N GLN A 124 -2.68 -1.37 -0.13
CA GLN A 124 -4.12 -1.22 -0.41
C GLN A 124 -4.83 -0.29 0.58
N THR A 125 -4.52 -0.40 1.86
CA THR A 125 -5.17 0.42 2.90
C THR A 125 -4.76 1.89 2.80
N GLY A 126 -3.46 2.16 2.62
CA GLY A 126 -2.94 3.51 2.44
C GLY A 126 -3.50 4.17 1.17
N ILE A 127 -3.60 3.41 0.08
CA ILE A 127 -4.19 3.89 -1.18
C ILE A 127 -5.68 4.21 -1.01
N LEU A 128 -6.43 3.34 -0.32
CA LEU A 128 -7.85 3.58 -0.05
C LEU A 128 -8.08 4.85 0.78
N LEU A 129 -7.30 5.03 1.84
CA LEU A 129 -7.43 6.18 2.74
C LEU A 129 -7.02 7.51 2.10
N SER A 130 -5.94 7.50 1.33
CA SER A 130 -5.41 8.71 0.70
C SER A 130 -6.07 9.07 -0.63
N GLY A 131 -6.79 8.13 -1.23
CA GLY A 131 -7.35 8.28 -2.58
C GLY A 131 -6.32 8.19 -3.69
N GLY A 132 -5.08 7.80 -3.42
CA GLY A 132 -4.02 7.66 -4.41
C GLY A 132 -2.75 7.02 -3.87
N GLY A 133 -1.86 6.64 -4.79
CA GLY A 133 -0.62 5.94 -4.46
C GLY A 133 -0.28 4.90 -5.51
N VAL A 134 0.57 3.95 -5.16
CA VAL A 134 0.95 2.84 -6.02
C VAL A 134 1.03 1.55 -5.21
N PRO A 135 0.32 0.48 -5.60
CA PRO A 135 0.39 -0.83 -4.93
C PRO A 135 1.74 -1.48 -5.26
N ILE A 136 2.77 -1.11 -4.50
CA ILE A 136 4.17 -1.40 -4.85
C ILE A 136 4.46 -2.90 -4.85
N ASP A 137 3.79 -3.67 -4.03
CA ASP A 137 3.90 -5.12 -3.96
C ASP A 137 3.28 -5.87 -5.15
N ALA A 138 2.49 -5.17 -5.97
CA ALA A 138 1.95 -5.67 -7.24
C ALA A 138 2.74 -5.20 -8.46
N VAL A 139 3.72 -4.32 -8.27
CA VAL A 139 4.58 -3.83 -9.35
C VAL A 139 5.73 -4.80 -9.61
N VAL A 140 6.02 -5.09 -10.87
CA VAL A 140 7.20 -5.87 -11.25
C VAL A 140 8.46 -5.18 -10.74
N SER A 141 9.39 -5.94 -10.14
CA SER A 141 10.55 -5.41 -9.42
C SER A 141 11.37 -4.38 -10.18
N ASP A 142 11.54 -4.57 -11.49
CA ASP A 142 12.30 -3.65 -12.38
C ASP A 142 11.73 -2.23 -12.42
N PHE A 143 10.45 -2.07 -12.06
CA PHE A 143 9.72 -0.81 -12.15
C PHE A 143 9.35 -0.22 -10.78
N MET A 144 9.55 -0.94 -9.67
CA MET A 144 9.17 -0.47 -8.33
C MET A 144 9.76 0.90 -8.01
N ALA A 145 11.06 1.06 -8.21
CA ALA A 145 11.73 2.34 -7.97
C ALA A 145 11.19 3.47 -8.85
N GLY A 146 10.90 3.16 -10.12
CA GLY A 146 10.36 4.14 -11.06
C GLY A 146 8.93 4.56 -10.75
N GLU A 147 8.08 3.64 -10.29
CA GLU A 147 6.69 3.95 -9.92
C GLU A 147 6.62 4.84 -8.69
N ILE A 148 7.45 4.59 -7.67
CA ILE A 148 7.50 5.42 -6.47
C ILE A 148 8.09 6.82 -6.80
N GLU A 149 9.16 6.88 -7.58
CA GLU A 149 9.72 8.15 -8.08
C GLU A 149 8.65 8.95 -8.81
N TYR A 150 7.92 8.32 -9.73
CA TYR A 150 6.85 8.95 -10.48
C TYR A 150 5.71 9.46 -9.59
N CYS A 151 5.33 8.73 -8.54
CA CYS A 151 4.34 9.19 -7.57
C CYS A 151 4.81 10.47 -6.86
N LEU A 152 6.06 10.52 -6.44
CA LEU A 152 6.65 11.68 -5.77
C LEU A 152 6.75 12.89 -6.70
N ASP A 153 7.15 12.69 -7.96
CA ASP A 153 7.25 13.75 -8.97
C ASP A 153 5.92 14.45 -9.27
N ARG A 154 4.81 13.77 -9.05
CA ARG A 154 3.46 14.29 -9.29
C ARG A 154 2.84 15.00 -8.09
N LEU A 155 3.50 15.02 -6.96
CA LEU A 155 3.03 15.77 -5.80
C LEU A 155 2.99 17.28 -6.13
N PRO A 156 2.05 18.03 -5.54
CA PRO A 156 1.95 19.47 -5.73
C PRO A 156 3.26 20.19 -5.43
N LYS A 157 3.56 21.25 -6.19
CA LYS A 157 4.82 21.98 -6.04
C LYS A 157 4.99 22.70 -4.70
N ASP A 158 3.90 22.96 -4.02
CA ASP A 158 3.80 23.56 -2.69
C ASP A 158 3.83 22.52 -1.54
N THR A 159 4.20 21.27 -1.85
CA THR A 159 4.38 20.23 -0.83
C THR A 159 5.54 20.60 0.11
N ASP A 160 5.28 20.59 1.42
CA ASP A 160 6.30 20.83 2.46
C ASP A 160 7.08 19.55 2.78
N LEU A 161 6.41 18.38 2.72
CA LEU A 161 6.94 17.09 3.12
C LEU A 161 6.12 15.96 2.50
N ALA A 162 6.77 14.91 2.04
CA ALA A 162 6.10 13.66 1.69
C ALA A 162 6.43 12.57 2.71
N ILE A 163 5.39 11.81 3.10
CA ILE A 163 5.52 10.63 3.96
C ILE A 163 5.11 9.43 3.15
N VAL A 164 6.05 8.51 2.94
CA VAL A 164 5.85 7.30 2.17
C VAL A 164 5.58 6.14 3.12
N GLU A 165 4.46 5.46 2.88
CA GLU A 165 4.14 4.21 3.55
C GLU A 165 5.18 3.14 3.21
N GLY A 166 5.76 2.49 4.21
CA GLY A 166 6.67 1.37 4.01
C GLY A 166 5.96 0.04 3.88
N GLN A 167 6.61 -0.89 3.21
CA GLN A 167 6.17 -2.27 3.03
C GLN A 167 7.28 -3.23 3.44
N GLY A 168 6.90 -4.47 3.82
CA GLY A 168 7.86 -5.50 4.16
C GLY A 168 8.71 -5.20 5.40
N ALA A 169 9.87 -5.85 5.48
CA ALA A 169 10.83 -5.73 6.56
C ALA A 169 12.15 -5.14 6.06
N LEU A 170 12.82 -4.38 6.92
CA LEU A 170 14.14 -3.80 6.61
C LEU A 170 15.27 -4.80 6.83
N ASN A 171 15.16 -5.62 7.87
CA ASN A 171 16.23 -6.43 8.45
C ASN A 171 15.99 -7.95 8.38
N ASN A 172 14.94 -8.39 7.72
CA ASN A 172 14.69 -9.81 7.48
C ASN A 172 14.24 -10.06 6.04
N MET A 173 14.09 -11.33 5.64
CA MET A 173 13.81 -11.67 4.24
C MET A 173 12.36 -11.41 3.80
N PHE A 174 11.44 -11.14 4.74
CA PHE A 174 10.02 -11.00 4.42
C PHE A 174 9.71 -9.72 3.68
N TYR A 175 9.43 -9.91 2.40
CA TYR A 175 9.12 -8.82 1.47
C TYR A 175 10.20 -7.73 1.40
N SER A 176 11.45 -8.08 1.75
CA SER A 176 12.59 -7.15 1.77
C SER A 176 12.88 -6.53 0.39
N GLY A 177 12.61 -7.24 -0.69
CA GLY A 177 12.73 -6.71 -2.05
C GLY A 177 11.83 -5.50 -2.28
N VAL A 178 10.62 -5.48 -1.70
CA VAL A 178 9.71 -4.33 -1.75
C VAL A 178 10.28 -3.15 -0.96
N THR A 179 10.82 -3.41 0.23
CA THR A 179 11.48 -2.38 1.05
C THR A 179 12.64 -1.73 0.30
N LEU A 180 13.49 -2.54 -0.35
CA LEU A 180 14.59 -2.04 -1.18
C LEU A 180 14.10 -1.22 -2.37
N GLY A 181 13.05 -1.68 -3.06
CA GLY A 181 12.41 -0.92 -4.13
C GLY A 181 11.92 0.45 -3.68
N LEU A 182 11.33 0.53 -2.49
CA LEU A 182 10.93 1.79 -1.87
C LEU A 182 12.12 2.69 -1.52
N LEU A 183 13.16 2.15 -0.89
CA LEU A 183 14.38 2.90 -0.55
C LEU A 183 15.01 3.54 -1.79
N HIS A 184 15.18 2.76 -2.85
CA HIS A 184 15.79 3.25 -4.10
C HIS A 184 14.87 4.19 -4.89
N GLY A 185 13.56 3.98 -4.81
CA GLY A 185 12.59 4.80 -5.55
C GLY A 185 12.31 6.14 -4.90
N CYS A 186 12.21 6.20 -3.57
CA CYS A 186 11.97 7.46 -2.89
C CYS A 186 13.25 8.20 -2.47
N MET A 187 14.41 7.52 -2.40
CA MET A 187 15.66 8.14 -1.91
C MET A 187 15.38 9.07 -0.73
N PRO A 188 14.94 8.52 0.42
CA PRO A 188 14.37 9.30 1.51
C PRO A 188 15.44 10.12 2.22
N ASP A 189 15.05 11.30 2.72
CA ASP A 189 15.91 12.14 3.57
C ASP A 189 15.94 11.61 5.02
N PHE A 190 14.86 10.94 5.44
CA PHE A 190 14.74 10.36 6.78
C PHE A 190 14.03 9.00 6.73
N LEU A 191 14.46 8.11 7.63
CA LEU A 191 13.79 6.84 7.90
C LEU A 191 13.17 6.90 9.30
N ILE A 192 11.94 6.38 9.42
CA ILE A 192 11.32 6.12 10.72
C ILE A 192 11.10 4.63 10.83
N LEU A 193 11.78 3.99 11.77
CA LEU A 193 11.65 2.56 12.03
C LEU A 193 10.47 2.31 12.97
N THR A 194 9.53 1.46 12.52
CA THR A 194 8.49 0.90 13.38
C THR A 194 8.92 -0.46 13.89
N HIS A 195 8.71 -0.69 15.18
CA HIS A 195 9.03 -1.94 15.84
C HIS A 195 8.01 -2.27 16.90
N GLU A 196 7.68 -3.54 17.04
CA GLU A 196 6.82 -4.04 18.11
C GLU A 196 7.71 -4.55 19.26
N PRO A 197 7.77 -3.84 20.40
CA PRO A 197 8.57 -4.25 21.53
C PRO A 197 8.12 -5.64 22.05
N GLY A 198 9.07 -6.55 22.23
CA GLY A 198 8.80 -7.90 22.69
C GLY A 198 8.47 -8.93 21.59
N ARG A 199 8.33 -8.52 20.34
CA ARG A 199 8.26 -9.46 19.22
C ARG A 199 9.64 -10.10 19.02
N THR A 200 9.72 -11.41 19.23
CA THR A 200 10.95 -12.19 19.11
C THR A 200 10.99 -13.07 17.85
N ILE A 201 9.82 -13.26 17.23
CA ILE A 201 9.66 -14.04 16.00
C ILE A 201 8.97 -13.18 14.96
N ASP A 202 9.33 -13.37 13.71
CA ASP A 202 8.72 -12.70 12.56
C ASP A 202 7.38 -13.36 12.15
N SER A 203 6.76 -12.82 11.11
CA SER A 203 5.47 -13.29 10.60
C SER A 203 5.48 -14.72 10.03
N ALA A 204 6.64 -15.38 10.00
CA ALA A 204 6.81 -16.77 9.56
C ALA A 204 7.54 -17.64 10.59
N ASP A 205 7.45 -17.27 11.87
CA ASP A 205 7.98 -18.03 13.01
C ASP A 205 9.53 -18.14 13.06
N HIS A 206 10.27 -17.21 12.40
CA HIS A 206 11.71 -17.13 12.52
C HIS A 206 12.13 -16.09 13.55
N PRO A 207 13.28 -16.28 14.24
CA PRO A 207 13.81 -15.26 15.15
C PRO A 207 14.07 -13.94 14.43
N ILE A 208 13.57 -12.84 14.98
CA ILE A 208 13.87 -11.50 14.49
C ILE A 208 15.29 -11.14 14.94
N PRO A 209 16.15 -10.59 14.06
CA PRO A 209 17.45 -10.05 14.44
C PRO A 209 17.33 -8.98 15.51
N ASP A 210 18.28 -8.91 16.42
CA ASP A 210 18.33 -7.89 17.46
C ASP A 210 18.32 -6.48 16.85
N LEU A 211 17.55 -5.57 17.44
CA LEU A 211 17.53 -4.15 17.05
C LEU A 211 18.90 -3.50 17.10
N GLY A 212 19.77 -3.94 18.01
CA GLY A 212 21.16 -3.48 18.08
C GLY A 212 21.91 -3.72 16.76
N ALA A 213 21.74 -4.89 16.17
CA ALA A 213 22.33 -5.21 14.87
C ALA A 213 21.78 -4.34 13.71
N LEU A 214 20.56 -3.84 13.83
CA LEU A 214 19.97 -2.90 12.86
C LEU A 214 20.55 -1.49 12.96
N MET A 215 20.89 -1.04 14.16
CA MET A 215 21.46 0.29 14.37
C MET A 215 22.93 0.37 13.95
N ASP A 216 23.59 -0.78 13.79
CA ASP A 216 25.00 -0.89 13.34
C ASP A 216 25.10 -1.09 11.81
N MET A 217 24.00 -1.17 11.08
CA MET A 217 23.91 -1.24 9.62
C MET A 217 23.87 0.14 8.99
#